data_b2f7f9b2b421dec816e67c91ff88f6ac
#
_entry.id   b2f7f9b2b421dec816e67c91ff88f6ac
#
_cell.length_a   1.000
_cell.length_b   1.000
_cell.length_c   1.000
_cell.angle_alpha   90.00
_cell.angle_beta   90.00
_cell.angle_gamma   90.00
#
_symmetry.space_group_name_H-M   'P 1'
#
loop_
_entity.id
_entity.type
_entity.pdbx_description
1 polymer ?
#
loop_
_entity_poly.entity_id
_entity_poly.type
_entity_poly.pdbx_seq_one_letter_code
_entity_poly.pdbx_strand_id
1 'polypeptide(L)'
;MVRSTASTVADYLAELDPERRAVVAHVRDLVGRALPDGYREDIGYGMIGWVVPLELYPDTYNGQPLVYVGLAAQKNHYSLYLTGAYASPERTERLKAAFAAAGKTLDMGKSCLRFKRIDQLAEDAITTEIASLTPAELIAVTERATTTGASQSG
;
A
#
# COMPACT_ATOMS: atom_id res chain seq x y z
N MET A 1 -4.36 -19.04 -1.84
CA MET A 1 -4.48 -17.74 -2.51
C MET A 1 -4.14 -17.88 -3.98
N VAL A 2 -4.95 -17.31 -4.83
CA VAL A 2 -4.69 -17.32 -6.27
C VAL A 2 -3.97 -16.03 -6.65
N ARG A 3 -2.77 -16.17 -7.19
CA ARG A 3 -2.00 -15.02 -7.65
C ARG A 3 -2.46 -14.66 -9.06
N SER A 4 -2.74 -13.40 -9.28
CA SER A 4 -3.14 -12.92 -10.60
C SER A 4 -1.98 -13.01 -11.61
N THR A 5 -2.31 -13.34 -12.85
CA THR A 5 -1.36 -13.30 -13.96
C THR A 5 -1.56 -12.06 -14.83
N ALA A 6 -2.42 -11.13 -14.41
CA ALA A 6 -2.69 -9.90 -15.15
C ALA A 6 -1.42 -9.08 -15.30
N SER A 7 -1.24 -8.46 -16.44
CA SER A 7 -0.10 -7.60 -16.73
C SER A 7 -0.44 -6.11 -16.71
N THR A 8 -1.73 -5.78 -16.60
CA THR A 8 -2.21 -4.39 -16.48
C THR A 8 -3.26 -4.30 -15.38
N VAL A 9 -3.47 -3.08 -14.87
CA VAL A 9 -4.50 -2.84 -13.86
C VAL A 9 -5.88 -3.14 -14.44
N ALA A 10 -6.14 -2.76 -15.69
CA ALA A 10 -7.42 -3.05 -16.34
C ALA A 10 -7.69 -4.56 -16.40
N ASP A 11 -6.69 -5.35 -16.75
CA ASP A 11 -6.82 -6.81 -16.80
C ASP A 11 -7.05 -7.39 -15.40
N TYR A 12 -6.36 -6.85 -14.41
CA TYR A 12 -6.54 -7.28 -13.02
C TYR A 12 -7.99 -7.06 -12.56
N LEU A 13 -8.54 -5.88 -12.84
CA LEU A 13 -9.92 -5.57 -12.49
C LEU A 13 -10.90 -6.47 -13.24
N ALA A 14 -10.61 -6.77 -14.50
CA ALA A 14 -11.48 -7.61 -15.33
C ALA A 14 -11.58 -9.04 -14.81
N GLU A 15 -10.57 -9.54 -14.11
CA GLU A 15 -10.60 -10.89 -13.52
C GLU A 15 -11.56 -11.00 -12.33
N LEU A 16 -11.90 -9.88 -11.70
CA LEU A 16 -12.72 -9.88 -10.49
C LEU A 16 -14.20 -9.91 -10.84
N ASP A 17 -15.02 -10.55 -10.00
CA ASP A 17 -16.46 -10.46 -10.15
C ASP A 17 -16.92 -9.01 -9.90
N PRO A 18 -18.15 -8.65 -10.31
CA PRO A 18 -18.59 -7.24 -10.24
C PRO A 18 -18.51 -6.63 -8.84
N GLU A 19 -18.85 -7.39 -7.80
CA GLU A 19 -18.83 -6.89 -6.43
C GLU A 19 -17.39 -6.60 -5.97
N ARG A 20 -16.48 -7.53 -6.21
CA ARG A 20 -15.08 -7.37 -5.83
C ARG A 20 -14.40 -6.30 -6.66
N ARG A 21 -14.75 -6.23 -7.93
CA ARG A 21 -14.23 -5.18 -8.81
C ARG A 21 -14.62 -3.80 -8.30
N ALA A 22 -15.86 -3.63 -7.84
CA ALA A 22 -16.33 -2.36 -7.31
C ALA A 22 -15.55 -1.95 -6.05
N VAL A 23 -15.26 -2.90 -5.16
CA VAL A 23 -14.47 -2.63 -3.95
C VAL A 23 -13.05 -2.20 -4.31
N VAL A 24 -12.39 -2.96 -5.16
CA VAL A 24 -11.02 -2.65 -5.57
C VAL A 24 -10.95 -1.32 -6.30
N ALA A 25 -11.92 -1.04 -7.20
CA ALA A 25 -11.97 0.22 -7.93
C ALA A 25 -12.17 1.41 -7.00
N HIS A 26 -12.99 1.26 -5.97
CA HIS A 26 -13.20 2.32 -4.97
C HIS A 26 -11.90 2.65 -4.22
N VAL A 27 -11.20 1.62 -3.74
CA VAL A 27 -9.96 1.82 -3.00
C VAL A 27 -8.85 2.34 -3.93
N ARG A 28 -8.81 1.86 -5.16
CA ARG A 28 -7.87 2.36 -6.17
C ARG A 28 -8.05 3.86 -6.38
N ASP A 29 -9.29 4.31 -6.49
CA ASP A 29 -9.60 5.74 -6.64
C ASP A 29 -9.19 6.53 -5.41
N LEU A 30 -9.47 6.00 -4.24
CA LEU A 30 -9.09 6.59 -2.96
C LEU A 30 -7.57 6.82 -2.88
N VAL A 31 -6.80 5.79 -3.21
CA VAL A 31 -5.33 5.88 -3.21
C VAL A 31 -4.85 6.88 -4.24
N GLY A 32 -5.39 6.82 -5.45
CA GLY A 32 -4.95 7.70 -6.55
C GLY A 32 -5.16 9.17 -6.23
N ARG A 33 -6.25 9.50 -5.53
CA ARG A 33 -6.53 10.90 -5.14
C ARG A 33 -5.63 11.38 -4.01
N ALA A 34 -5.10 10.48 -3.20
CA ALA A 34 -4.28 10.84 -2.04
C ALA A 34 -2.77 10.89 -2.34
N LEU A 35 -2.33 10.23 -3.40
CA LEU A 35 -0.90 10.09 -3.69
C LEU A 35 -0.23 11.42 -4.02
N PRO A 36 0.93 11.72 -3.41
CA PRO A 36 1.81 12.78 -3.91
C PRO A 36 2.29 12.48 -5.34
N ASP A 37 2.71 13.51 -6.06
CA ASP A 37 3.26 13.36 -7.40
C ASP A 37 4.53 12.51 -7.39
N GLY A 38 4.74 11.76 -8.47
CA GLY A 38 5.96 10.99 -8.67
C GLY A 38 5.80 9.48 -8.49
N TYR A 39 4.71 9.04 -7.91
CA TYR A 39 4.42 7.61 -7.84
C TYR A 39 3.75 7.14 -9.13
N ARG A 40 3.97 5.88 -9.48
CA ARG A 40 3.39 5.28 -10.68
C ARG A 40 2.54 4.08 -10.30
N GLU A 41 1.33 4.00 -10.83
CA GLU A 41 0.47 2.82 -10.68
C GLU A 41 0.95 1.72 -11.63
N ASP A 42 1.09 0.51 -11.12
CA ASP A 42 1.58 -0.61 -11.90
C ASP A 42 1.02 -1.92 -11.36
N ILE A 43 1.27 -3.01 -12.07
CA ILE A 43 0.96 -4.37 -11.63
C ILE A 43 2.27 -5.05 -11.25
N GLY A 44 2.29 -5.67 -10.07
CA GLY A 44 3.44 -6.46 -9.65
C GLY A 44 3.03 -7.37 -8.50
N TYR A 45 3.70 -8.51 -8.37
CA TYR A 45 3.42 -9.49 -7.32
C TYR A 45 1.96 -9.96 -7.31
N GLY A 46 1.28 -9.90 -8.46
CA GLY A 46 -0.11 -10.32 -8.58
C GLY A 46 -1.11 -9.34 -7.97
N MET A 47 -0.76 -8.05 -7.85
CA MET A 47 -1.63 -7.02 -7.28
C MET A 47 -1.35 -5.66 -7.91
N ILE A 48 -2.21 -4.69 -7.59
CA ILE A 48 -1.98 -3.30 -7.99
C ILE A 48 -0.97 -2.70 -7.03
N GLY A 49 0.04 -2.02 -7.56
CA GLY A 49 1.04 -1.33 -6.76
C GLY A 49 1.20 0.11 -7.20
N TRP A 50 1.52 0.99 -6.26
CA TRP A 50 1.92 2.37 -6.54
C TRP A 50 3.35 2.49 -6.07
N VAL A 51 4.24 2.76 -7.01
CA VAL A 51 5.67 2.56 -6.83
C VAL A 51 6.45 3.81 -7.13
N VAL A 52 7.67 3.87 -6.58
CA VAL A 52 8.69 4.82 -7.03
C VAL A 52 9.34 4.19 -8.25
N PRO A 53 9.24 4.83 -9.43
CA PRO A 53 9.84 4.26 -10.65
C PRO A 53 11.35 4.06 -10.49
N LEU A 54 11.88 3.02 -11.13
CA LEU A 54 13.32 2.73 -11.08
C LEU A 54 14.15 3.89 -11.62
N GLU A 55 13.61 4.70 -12.54
CA GLU A 55 14.30 5.90 -13.03
C GLU A 55 14.61 6.89 -11.92
N LEU A 56 13.77 6.94 -10.87
CA LEU A 56 13.95 7.83 -9.73
C LEU A 56 14.75 7.18 -8.60
N TYR A 57 14.65 5.87 -8.47
CA TYR A 57 15.34 5.14 -7.42
C TYR A 57 15.75 3.75 -7.91
N PRO A 58 16.87 3.65 -8.65
CA PRO A 58 17.32 2.37 -9.23
C PRO A 58 17.97 1.42 -8.24
N ASP A 59 18.45 1.91 -7.11
CA ASP A 59 19.28 1.14 -6.18
C ASP A 59 18.45 0.41 -5.12
N THR A 60 17.34 -0.21 -5.54
CA THR A 60 16.54 -1.04 -4.65
C THR A 60 17.26 -2.37 -4.38
N TYR A 61 17.01 -2.94 -3.20
CA TYR A 61 17.72 -4.15 -2.78
C TYR A 61 17.44 -5.37 -3.68
N ASN A 62 16.27 -5.38 -4.36
CA ASN A 62 15.86 -6.52 -5.18
C ASN A 62 15.75 -6.19 -6.68
N GLY A 63 16.16 -5.00 -7.10
CA GLY A 63 16.07 -4.57 -8.49
C GLY A 63 14.67 -4.26 -8.99
N GLN A 64 13.67 -4.29 -8.11
CA GLN A 64 12.28 -3.96 -8.44
C GLN A 64 11.93 -2.58 -7.94
N PRO A 65 10.93 -1.89 -8.55
CA PRO A 65 10.51 -0.59 -8.06
C PRO A 65 10.08 -0.65 -6.60
N LEU A 66 10.39 0.42 -5.86
CA LEU A 66 10.03 0.52 -4.44
C LEU A 66 8.52 0.73 -4.32
N VAL A 67 7.83 -0.20 -3.68
CA VAL A 67 6.38 -0.12 -3.50
C VAL A 67 6.04 0.79 -2.33
N TYR A 68 5.14 1.74 -2.55
CA TYR A 68 4.62 2.59 -1.49
C TYR A 68 3.28 2.08 -0.99
N VAL A 69 2.36 1.76 -1.90
CA VAL A 69 1.04 1.24 -1.58
C VAL A 69 0.79 0.02 -2.47
N GLY A 70 0.19 -1.02 -1.92
CA GLY A 70 -0.25 -2.18 -2.68
C GLY A 70 -1.70 -2.51 -2.34
N LEU A 71 -2.44 -3.03 -3.31
CA LEU A 71 -3.84 -3.39 -3.14
C LEU A 71 -4.09 -4.73 -3.81
N ALA A 72 -4.56 -5.70 -3.04
CA ALA A 72 -4.83 -7.04 -3.53
C ALA A 72 -6.20 -7.53 -3.11
N ALA A 73 -6.90 -8.20 -4.03
CA ALA A 73 -8.10 -8.96 -3.72
C ALA A 73 -7.66 -10.38 -3.38
N GLN A 74 -7.82 -10.78 -2.14
CA GLN A 74 -7.47 -12.12 -1.67
C GLN A 74 -8.72 -13.02 -1.68
N LYS A 75 -8.56 -14.27 -1.31
CA LYS A 75 -9.66 -15.23 -1.36
C LYS A 75 -10.85 -14.81 -0.47
N ASN A 76 -10.57 -14.41 0.76
CA ASN A 76 -11.61 -14.11 1.75
C ASN A 76 -11.59 -12.67 2.25
N HIS A 77 -10.72 -11.82 1.71
CA HIS A 77 -10.57 -10.44 2.15
C HIS A 77 -9.79 -9.65 1.11
N TYR A 78 -9.62 -8.37 1.36
CA TYR A 78 -8.75 -7.50 0.58
C TYR A 78 -7.58 -7.08 1.46
N SER A 79 -6.43 -6.84 0.84
CA SER A 79 -5.24 -6.37 1.56
C SER A 79 -4.78 -5.04 0.98
N LEU A 80 -4.55 -4.07 1.86
CA LEU A 80 -3.98 -2.78 1.50
C LEU A 80 -2.64 -2.67 2.20
N TYR A 81 -1.56 -2.61 1.44
CA TYR A 81 -0.21 -2.49 1.96
C TYR A 81 0.17 -1.02 2.03
N LEU A 82 0.49 -0.55 3.23
CA LEU A 82 0.88 0.84 3.46
C LEU A 82 2.31 0.84 4.00
N THR A 83 3.29 0.77 3.10
CA THR A 83 4.69 0.60 3.49
C THR A 83 5.22 1.76 4.33
N GLY A 84 4.73 2.97 4.10
CA GLY A 84 5.10 4.12 4.93
C GLY A 84 4.69 3.96 6.39
N ALA A 85 3.52 3.37 6.63
CA ALA A 85 3.04 3.15 7.99
C ALA A 85 3.92 2.13 8.73
N TYR A 86 4.44 1.14 8.02
CA TYR A 86 5.30 0.11 8.62
C TYR A 86 6.74 0.54 8.81
N ALA A 87 7.13 1.63 8.17
CA ALA A 87 8.49 2.14 8.29
C ALA A 87 8.76 2.78 9.65
N SER A 88 7.71 3.08 10.43
CA SER A 88 7.85 3.79 11.70
C SER A 88 6.76 3.34 12.68
N PRO A 89 7.13 2.96 13.92
CA PRO A 89 6.15 2.65 14.96
C PRO A 89 5.19 3.81 15.21
N GLU A 90 5.67 5.05 15.13
CA GLU A 90 4.84 6.23 15.34
C GLU A 90 3.74 6.34 14.30
N ARG A 91 4.06 6.05 13.04
CA ARG A 91 3.07 6.08 11.96
C ARG A 91 2.02 5.00 12.13
N THR A 92 2.44 3.80 12.54
CA THR A 92 1.52 2.69 12.83
C THR A 92 0.57 3.07 13.96
N GLU A 93 1.08 3.63 15.04
CA GLU A 93 0.25 4.02 16.19
C GLU A 93 -0.70 5.16 15.83
N ARG A 94 -0.26 6.09 15.01
CA ARG A 94 -1.12 7.19 14.53
C ARG A 94 -2.27 6.66 13.69
N LEU A 95 -2.00 5.69 12.82
CA LEU A 95 -3.02 5.07 12.01
C LEU A 95 -4.04 4.31 12.86
N LYS A 96 -3.57 3.56 13.86
CA LYS A 96 -4.43 2.86 14.81
C LYS A 96 -5.34 3.83 15.56
N ALA A 97 -4.76 4.92 16.05
CA ALA A 97 -5.50 5.94 16.78
C ALA A 97 -6.57 6.61 15.90
N ALA A 98 -6.24 6.87 14.65
CA ALA A 98 -7.18 7.49 13.71
C ALA A 98 -8.35 6.55 13.38
N PHE A 99 -8.09 5.25 13.24
CA PHE A 99 -9.15 4.25 13.05
C PHE A 99 -10.07 4.20 14.28
N ALA A 100 -9.47 4.17 15.48
CA ALA A 100 -10.25 4.16 16.71
C ALA A 100 -11.10 5.41 16.84
N ALA A 101 -10.57 6.57 16.51
CA ALA A 101 -11.31 7.82 16.54
C ALA A 101 -12.49 7.82 15.57
N ALA A 102 -12.39 7.08 14.48
CA ALA A 102 -13.48 6.93 13.50
C ALA A 102 -14.47 5.82 13.90
N GLY A 103 -14.26 5.17 15.03
CA GLY A 103 -15.11 4.08 15.48
C GLY A 103 -14.90 2.78 14.73
N LYS A 104 -13.70 2.58 14.18
CA LYS A 104 -13.37 1.41 13.36
C LYS A 104 -12.19 0.66 13.95
N THR A 105 -12.19 -0.66 13.74
CA THR A 105 -11.11 -1.53 14.18
C THR A 105 -10.11 -1.70 13.04
N LEU A 106 -8.84 -1.47 13.32
CA LEU A 106 -7.77 -1.68 12.36
C LEU A 106 -7.30 -3.13 12.43
N ASP A 107 -7.61 -3.91 11.40
CA ASP A 107 -7.11 -5.28 11.25
C ASP A 107 -5.81 -5.24 10.48
N MET A 108 -4.70 -5.17 11.19
CA MET A 108 -3.38 -4.94 10.62
C MET A 108 -2.45 -6.10 10.93
N GLY A 109 -1.99 -6.76 9.86
CA GLY A 109 -0.98 -7.80 9.95
C GLY A 109 0.42 -7.21 9.90
N LYS A 110 1.41 -8.04 9.53
CA LYS A 110 2.83 -7.62 9.50
C LYS A 110 3.12 -6.58 8.42
N SER A 111 2.40 -6.62 7.32
CA SER A 111 2.67 -5.73 6.19
C SER A 111 1.42 -5.21 5.51
N CYS A 112 0.24 -5.55 5.99
CA CYS A 112 -0.99 -5.12 5.33
C CYS A 112 -2.13 -4.90 6.30
N LEU A 113 -3.01 -4.01 5.89
CA LEU A 113 -4.31 -3.77 6.48
C LEU A 113 -5.31 -4.65 5.75
N ARG A 114 -6.05 -5.48 6.48
CA ARG A 114 -7.04 -6.38 5.88
C ARG A 114 -8.45 -5.84 6.09
N PHE A 115 -9.31 -6.02 5.09
CA PHE A 115 -10.70 -5.61 5.20
C PHE A 115 -11.56 -6.48 4.29
N LYS A 116 -12.85 -6.59 4.64
CA LYS A 116 -13.84 -7.34 3.85
C LYS A 116 -14.85 -6.42 3.19
N ARG A 117 -15.05 -5.22 3.76
CA ARG A 117 -16.00 -4.23 3.25
C ARG A 117 -15.39 -2.85 3.34
N ILE A 118 -15.80 -1.99 2.41
CA ILE A 118 -15.32 -0.60 2.37
C ILE A 118 -15.63 0.13 3.68
N ASP A 119 -16.78 -0.15 4.30
CA ASP A 119 -17.19 0.52 5.53
C ASP A 119 -16.31 0.20 6.74
N GLN A 120 -15.43 -0.78 6.63
CA GLN A 120 -14.44 -1.07 7.67
C GLN A 120 -13.23 -0.13 7.61
N LEU A 121 -13.10 0.66 6.55
CA LEU A 121 -11.96 1.54 6.34
C LEU A 121 -12.22 2.94 6.89
N ALA A 122 -11.28 3.46 7.66
CA ALA A 122 -11.26 4.88 8.01
C ALA A 122 -10.58 5.61 6.86
N GLU A 123 -11.37 6.02 5.86
CA GLU A 123 -10.83 6.54 4.59
C GLU A 123 -9.99 7.79 4.78
N ASP A 124 -10.42 8.70 5.66
CA ASP A 124 -9.65 9.91 5.93
C ASP A 124 -8.28 9.61 6.54
N ALA A 125 -8.22 8.62 7.42
CA ALA A 125 -6.96 8.19 8.02
C ALA A 125 -6.03 7.59 6.98
N ILE A 126 -6.57 6.79 6.07
CA ILE A 126 -5.81 6.15 5.01
C ILE A 126 -5.27 7.20 4.03
N THR A 127 -6.11 8.14 3.59
CA THR A 127 -5.70 9.19 2.66
C THR A 127 -4.66 10.11 3.29
N THR A 128 -4.81 10.43 4.58
CA THR A 128 -3.82 11.23 5.30
C THR A 128 -2.46 10.52 5.34
N GLU A 129 -2.46 9.21 5.62
CA GLU A 129 -1.23 8.44 5.64
C GLU A 129 -0.58 8.38 4.26
N ILE A 130 -1.35 8.11 3.21
CA ILE A 130 -0.85 8.02 1.84
C ILE A 130 -0.29 9.35 1.36
N ALA A 131 -0.94 10.46 1.71
CA ALA A 131 -0.50 11.79 1.31
C ALA A 131 0.75 12.26 2.05
N SER A 132 1.17 11.55 3.10
CA SER A 132 2.18 12.04 4.04
C SER A 132 3.63 11.88 3.58
N LEU A 133 3.90 11.08 2.55
CA LEU A 133 5.26 10.83 2.07
C LEU A 133 5.36 11.01 0.56
N THR A 134 6.20 11.94 0.14
CA THR A 134 6.60 12.04 -1.28
C THR A 134 7.53 10.88 -1.63
N PRO A 135 7.78 10.61 -2.93
CA PRO A 135 8.78 9.59 -3.29
C PRO A 135 10.14 9.82 -2.66
N ALA A 136 10.62 11.07 -2.62
CA ALA A 136 11.91 11.38 -2.00
C ALA A 136 11.91 11.06 -0.51
N GLU A 137 10.83 11.40 0.19
CA GLU A 137 10.69 11.10 1.62
C GLU A 137 10.59 9.60 1.88
N LEU A 138 9.89 8.86 1.04
CA LEU A 138 9.81 7.41 1.15
C LEU A 138 11.18 6.76 0.95
N ILE A 139 11.93 7.23 -0.03
CA ILE A 139 13.30 6.75 -0.27
C ILE A 139 14.15 6.98 0.97
N ALA A 140 14.10 8.18 1.54
CA ALA A 140 14.88 8.51 2.74
C ALA A 140 14.51 7.62 3.93
N VAL A 141 13.23 7.37 4.14
CA VAL A 141 12.75 6.48 5.22
C VAL A 141 13.24 5.05 4.98
N THR A 142 13.13 4.58 3.75
CA THR A 142 13.55 3.23 3.37
C THR A 142 15.05 3.04 3.57
N GLU A 143 15.85 4.01 3.17
CA GLU A 143 17.31 3.93 3.32
C GLU A 143 17.72 3.93 4.80
N ARG A 144 17.07 4.74 5.63
CA ARG A 144 17.33 4.73 7.09
C ARG A 144 16.98 3.38 7.70
N ALA A 145 15.86 2.80 7.32
CA ALA A 145 15.42 1.49 7.83
C ALA A 145 16.40 0.38 7.39
N THR A 146 16.84 0.42 6.14
CA THR A 146 17.80 -0.54 5.60
C THR A 146 19.15 -0.43 6.32
N THR A 147 19.64 0.79 6.52
CA THR A 147 20.90 1.04 7.22
C THR A 147 20.84 0.54 8.65
N THR A 148 19.74 0.82 9.35
CA THR A 148 19.55 0.35 10.73
C THR A 148 19.50 -1.18 10.76
N GLY A 149 18.77 -1.79 9.83
CA GLY A 149 18.69 -3.24 9.73
C GLY A 149 20.03 -3.88 9.42
N ALA A 150 20.81 -3.29 8.52
CA ALA A 150 22.14 -3.76 8.18
C ALA A 150 23.09 -3.66 9.39
N SER A 151 22.99 -2.58 10.16
CA SER A 151 23.78 -2.40 11.38
C SER A 151 23.47 -3.45 12.42
N GLN A 152 22.20 -3.82 12.53
CA GLN A 152 21.76 -4.81 13.52
C GLN A 152 22.13 -6.23 13.12
N SER A 153 22.18 -6.52 11.83
CA SER A 153 22.51 -7.84 11.34
C SER A 153 24.01 -8.06 11.18
N GLY A 154 24.78 -6.99 11.29
CA GLY A 154 26.25 -7.04 11.17
C GLY A 154 26.97 -7.45 12.46
#